data_c462be8185ddca88330d303c295e6a8a
#
_entry.id   c462be8185ddca88330d303c295e6a8a
#
_cell.length_a   1.000
_cell.length_b   1.000
_cell.length_c   1.000
_cell.angle_alpha   90.00
_cell.angle_beta   90.00
_cell.angle_gamma   90.00
#
_symmetry.space_group_name_H-M   'P 1'
#
loop_
_entity.id
_entity.type
_entity.pdbx_description
1 polymer ?
#
loop_
_entity_poly.entity_id
_entity_poly.type
_entity_poly.pdbx_seq_one_letter_code
_entity_poly.pdbx_strand_id
1 'polypeptide(L)'
;MLWIKAFHLMAMVTWFAGIFYLPRLFVYHAMTEDEPGRDRFRTMERKLYRGIMTPSMIATLIFGFWLIAFNPGHYLQQGWLHVKLVLIAVLVAYHLWCGHFVRLFREDRNPHGHGFFRWINEAPVLLLVAIILLAVLRPF
;
A
#
# COMPACT_ATOMS: atom_id res chain seq x y z
N MET A 1 12.33 21.56 5.06
CA MET A 1 12.57 20.12 5.24
C MET A 1 11.58 19.45 6.20
N LEU A 2 11.31 20.04 7.35
CA LEU A 2 10.34 19.47 8.31
C LEU A 2 8.93 19.36 7.75
N TRP A 3 8.50 20.33 6.96
CA TRP A 3 7.18 20.28 6.31
C TRP A 3 7.07 19.12 5.33
N ILE A 4 8.13 18.85 4.55
CA ILE A 4 8.14 17.74 3.59
C ILE A 4 8.09 16.41 4.35
N LYS A 5 8.81 16.28 5.46
CA LYS A 5 8.72 15.10 6.33
C LYS A 5 7.30 14.88 6.83
N ALA A 6 6.64 15.95 7.29
CA ALA A 6 5.27 15.87 7.80
C ALA A 6 4.30 15.40 6.70
N PHE A 7 4.38 15.98 5.51
CA PHE A 7 3.53 15.57 4.39
C PHE A 7 3.83 14.16 3.93
N HIS A 8 5.11 13.77 3.93
CA HIS A 8 5.52 12.40 3.60
C HIS A 8 4.90 11.39 4.58
N LEU A 9 4.95 11.68 5.88
CA LEU A 9 4.36 10.81 6.90
C LEU A 9 2.84 10.72 6.76
N MET A 10 2.17 11.86 6.50
CA MET A 10 0.72 11.87 6.29
C MET A 10 0.32 11.04 5.07
N ALA A 11 1.03 11.19 3.97
CA ALA A 11 0.78 10.42 2.76
C ALA A 11 1.02 8.92 2.99
N MET A 12 2.09 8.58 3.71
CA MET A 12 2.43 7.20 4.03
C MET A 12 1.36 6.54 4.89
N VAL A 13 0.87 7.23 5.93
CA VAL A 13 -0.19 6.72 6.81
C VAL A 13 -1.47 6.49 6.01
N THR A 14 -1.83 7.42 5.14
CA THR A 14 -3.02 7.30 4.30
C THR A 14 -2.91 6.11 3.34
N TRP A 15 -1.73 5.93 2.74
CA TRP A 15 -1.47 4.81 1.84
C TRP A 15 -1.58 3.47 2.57
N PHE A 16 -0.93 3.33 3.74
CA PHE A 16 -1.00 2.11 4.53
C PHE A 16 -2.41 1.84 5.04
N ALA A 17 -3.17 2.87 5.42
CA ALA A 17 -4.56 2.68 5.82
C ALA A 17 -5.37 2.05 4.68
N GLY A 18 -5.19 2.53 3.46
CA GLY A 18 -5.83 1.95 2.29
C GLY A 18 -5.39 0.52 2.02
N ILE A 19 -4.08 0.26 2.11
CA ILE A 19 -3.50 -1.07 1.88
C ILE A 19 -4.03 -2.08 2.90
N PHE A 20 -4.22 -1.67 4.16
CA PHE A 20 -4.77 -2.55 5.19
C PHE A 20 -6.26 -2.80 4.99
N TYR A 21 -6.98 -1.82 4.45
CA TYR A 21 -8.43 -1.92 4.32
C TYR A 21 -8.88 -2.66 3.05
N LEU A 22 -8.19 -2.43 1.94
CA LEU A 22 -8.60 -2.98 0.64
C LEU A 22 -8.66 -4.51 0.63
N PRO A 23 -7.65 -5.27 1.13
CA PRO A 23 -7.75 -6.71 1.16
C PRO A 23 -8.90 -7.21 2.04
N ARG A 24 -9.28 -6.48 3.08
CA ARG A 24 -10.46 -6.82 3.89
C ARG A 24 -11.74 -6.69 3.09
N LEU A 25 -11.84 -5.68 2.22
CA LEU A 25 -12.96 -5.56 1.30
C LEU A 25 -13.02 -6.75 0.35
N PHE A 26 -11.87 -7.22 -0.12
CA PHE A 26 -11.80 -8.41 -0.97
C PHE A 26 -12.31 -9.65 -0.25
N VAL A 27 -11.96 -9.82 1.04
CA VAL A 27 -12.45 -10.93 1.85
C VAL A 27 -13.97 -10.91 1.91
N TYR A 28 -14.56 -9.78 2.25
CA TYR A 28 -16.02 -9.64 2.35
C TYR A 28 -16.69 -9.76 0.99
N HIS A 29 -16.09 -9.21 -0.06
CA HIS A 29 -16.61 -9.31 -1.43
C HIS A 29 -16.67 -10.78 -1.86
N ALA A 30 -15.61 -11.55 -1.60
CA ALA A 30 -15.55 -12.96 -1.96
C ALA A 30 -16.60 -13.79 -1.21
N MET A 31 -17.03 -13.35 -0.03
CA MET A 31 -18.08 -14.01 0.77
C MET A 31 -19.48 -13.56 0.39
N THR A 32 -19.65 -12.48 -0.35
CA THR A 32 -20.94 -11.88 -0.68
C THR A 32 -21.57 -12.63 -1.86
N GLU A 33 -22.82 -13.05 -1.71
CA GLU A 33 -23.53 -13.84 -2.72
C GLU A 33 -24.58 -13.04 -3.49
N ASP A 34 -25.11 -11.95 -2.91
CA ASP A 34 -26.14 -11.13 -3.53
C ASP A 34 -25.53 -10.05 -4.43
N GLU A 35 -26.21 -9.75 -5.54
CA GLU A 35 -25.70 -8.79 -6.52
C GLU A 35 -25.64 -7.35 -6.00
N PRO A 36 -26.64 -6.82 -5.25
CA PRO A 36 -26.51 -5.48 -4.67
C PRO A 36 -25.31 -5.34 -3.74
N GLY A 37 -24.99 -6.38 -2.96
CA GLY A 37 -23.83 -6.39 -2.08
C GLY A 37 -22.51 -6.37 -2.85
N ARG A 38 -22.41 -7.18 -3.90
CA ARG A 38 -21.24 -7.21 -4.79
C ARG A 38 -21.01 -5.85 -5.45
N ASP A 39 -22.07 -5.21 -5.90
CA ASP A 39 -21.97 -3.91 -6.54
C ASP A 39 -21.46 -2.84 -5.57
N ARG A 40 -21.90 -2.87 -4.31
CA ARG A 40 -21.37 -1.98 -3.28
C ARG A 40 -19.87 -2.17 -3.08
N PHE A 41 -19.42 -3.42 -2.99
CA PHE A 41 -17.99 -3.71 -2.81
C PHE A 41 -17.17 -3.26 -4.02
N ARG A 42 -17.66 -3.45 -5.24
CA ARG A 42 -16.98 -2.94 -6.43
C ARG A 42 -16.79 -1.44 -6.36
N THR A 43 -17.81 -0.71 -5.95
CA THR A 43 -17.75 0.75 -5.80
C THR A 43 -16.77 1.16 -4.71
N MET A 44 -16.83 0.51 -3.54
CA MET A 44 -15.95 0.81 -2.41
C MET A 44 -14.48 0.53 -2.76
N GLU A 45 -14.20 -0.59 -3.38
CA GLU A 45 -12.85 -0.98 -3.80
C GLU A 45 -12.27 0.00 -4.81
N ARG A 46 -13.05 0.38 -5.81
CA ARG A 46 -12.62 1.33 -6.83
C ARG A 46 -12.34 2.70 -6.24
N LYS A 47 -13.24 3.21 -5.39
CA LYS A 47 -13.06 4.51 -4.76
C LYS A 47 -11.86 4.53 -3.81
N LEU A 48 -11.67 3.46 -3.05
CA LEU A 48 -10.54 3.35 -2.15
C LEU A 48 -9.23 3.31 -2.94
N TYR A 49 -9.15 2.45 -3.93
CA TYR A 49 -7.93 2.25 -4.72
C TYR A 49 -7.56 3.52 -5.50
N ARG A 50 -8.50 4.07 -6.25
CA ARG A 50 -8.23 5.22 -7.14
C ARG A 50 -8.27 6.56 -6.42
N GLY A 51 -9.11 6.69 -5.39
CA GLY A 51 -9.31 7.95 -4.71
C GLY A 51 -8.38 8.21 -3.55
N ILE A 52 -7.92 7.17 -2.87
CA ILE A 52 -7.09 7.28 -1.67
C ILE A 52 -5.74 6.61 -1.85
N MET A 53 -5.70 5.34 -2.22
CA MET A 53 -4.47 4.55 -2.25
C MET A 53 -3.48 5.04 -3.30
N THR A 54 -3.91 5.17 -4.54
CA THR A 54 -3.01 5.56 -5.63
C THR A 54 -2.48 6.98 -5.48
N PRO A 55 -3.31 8.01 -5.19
CA PRO A 55 -2.79 9.34 -4.91
C PRO A 55 -1.85 9.38 -3.70
N SER A 56 -2.17 8.63 -2.64
CA SER A 56 -1.32 8.58 -1.45
C SER A 56 0.01 7.90 -1.73
N MET A 57 0.04 6.83 -2.52
CA MET A 57 1.26 6.17 -2.97
C MET A 57 2.15 7.15 -3.74
N ILE A 58 1.58 7.84 -4.71
CA ILE A 58 2.31 8.80 -5.53
C ILE A 58 2.88 9.91 -4.66
N ALA A 59 2.07 10.48 -3.75
CA ALA A 59 2.52 11.53 -2.83
C ALA A 59 3.64 11.04 -1.92
N THR A 60 3.52 9.82 -1.39
CA THR A 60 4.55 9.21 -0.53
C THR A 60 5.87 9.09 -1.28
N LEU A 61 5.85 8.61 -2.51
CA LEU A 61 7.05 8.45 -3.32
C LEU A 61 7.68 9.80 -3.67
N ILE A 62 6.87 10.78 -4.06
CA ILE A 62 7.35 12.12 -4.41
C ILE A 62 8.04 12.77 -3.19
N PHE A 63 7.37 12.79 -2.05
CA PHE A 63 7.95 13.40 -0.84
C PHE A 63 9.16 12.62 -0.33
N GLY A 64 9.14 11.30 -0.42
CA GLY A 64 10.27 10.47 -0.02
C GLY A 64 11.51 10.71 -0.87
N PHE A 65 11.38 10.76 -2.18
CA PHE A 65 12.50 11.08 -3.07
C PHE A 65 12.96 12.53 -2.92
N TRP A 66 12.04 13.44 -2.64
CA TRP A 66 12.39 14.83 -2.37
C TRP A 66 13.26 14.94 -1.11
N LEU A 67 12.93 14.19 -0.04
CA LEU A 67 13.76 14.15 1.16
C LEU A 67 15.18 13.63 0.87
N ILE A 68 15.30 12.59 0.04
CA ILE A 68 16.60 12.06 -0.37
C ILE A 68 17.39 13.12 -1.16
N ALA A 69 16.71 13.89 -2.00
CA ALA A 69 17.35 14.91 -2.83
C ALA A 69 17.98 16.06 -2.04
N PHE A 70 17.57 16.29 -0.77
CA PHE A 70 18.22 17.29 0.07
C PHE A 70 19.65 16.93 0.44
N ASN A 71 19.96 15.64 0.56
CA ASN A 71 21.31 15.17 0.87
C ASN A 71 21.52 13.77 0.27
N PRO A 72 21.60 13.67 -1.07
CA PRO A 72 21.67 12.37 -1.72
C PRO A 72 22.93 11.58 -1.38
N GLY A 73 24.08 12.27 -1.19
CA GLY A 73 25.33 11.60 -0.83
C GLY A 73 25.24 10.93 0.53
N HIS A 74 24.59 11.54 1.51
CA HIS A 74 24.40 10.95 2.83
C HIS A 74 23.45 9.74 2.76
N TYR A 75 22.27 9.94 2.16
CA TYR A 75 21.25 8.88 2.14
C TYR A 75 21.66 7.68 1.30
N LEU A 76 22.31 7.89 0.17
CA LEU A 76 22.69 6.80 -0.71
C LEU A 76 23.82 5.93 -0.13
N GLN A 77 24.53 6.42 0.87
CA GLN A 77 25.55 5.64 1.58
C GLN A 77 24.99 4.81 2.72
N GLN A 78 23.70 4.99 3.06
CA GLN A 78 23.06 4.26 4.15
C GLN A 78 22.52 2.91 3.65
N GLY A 79 23.02 1.81 4.22
CA GLY A 79 22.54 0.47 3.85
C GLY A 79 21.06 0.26 4.18
N TRP A 80 20.59 0.81 5.32
CA TRP A 80 19.19 0.71 5.72
C TRP A 80 18.25 1.34 4.70
N LEU A 81 18.67 2.43 4.04
CA LEU A 81 17.86 3.08 3.03
C LEU A 81 17.69 2.19 1.80
N HIS A 82 18.74 1.52 1.36
CA HIS A 82 18.67 0.61 0.22
C HIS A 82 17.70 -0.53 0.48
N VAL A 83 17.75 -1.14 1.66
CA VAL A 83 16.81 -2.20 2.05
C VAL A 83 15.39 -1.65 2.12
N LYS A 84 15.21 -0.46 2.70
CA LYS A 84 13.92 0.20 2.77
C LYS A 84 13.32 0.45 1.37
N LEU A 85 14.15 0.89 0.42
CA LEU A 85 13.71 1.13 -0.95
C LEU A 85 13.25 -0.17 -1.63
N VAL A 86 13.95 -1.28 -1.38
CA VAL A 86 13.53 -2.60 -1.88
C VAL A 86 12.17 -2.98 -1.31
N LEU A 87 11.97 -2.78 0.00
CA LEU A 87 10.69 -3.08 0.65
C LEU A 87 9.57 -2.20 0.09
N ILE A 88 9.86 -0.93 -0.19
CA ILE A 88 8.88 -0.02 -0.82
C ILE A 88 8.54 -0.49 -2.23
N ALA A 89 9.53 -0.97 -2.99
CA ALA A 89 9.28 -1.53 -4.32
C ALA A 89 8.36 -2.76 -4.23
N VAL A 90 8.57 -3.63 -3.24
CA VAL A 90 7.68 -4.77 -2.98
C VAL A 90 6.27 -4.28 -2.64
N LEU A 91 6.16 -3.23 -1.83
CA LEU A 91 4.87 -2.66 -1.44
C LEU A 91 4.14 -2.05 -2.63
N VAL A 92 4.86 -1.36 -3.53
CA VAL A 92 4.28 -0.84 -4.78
C VAL A 92 3.78 -1.99 -5.65
N ALA A 93 4.56 -3.07 -5.77
CA ALA A 93 4.14 -4.26 -6.50
C ALA A 93 2.87 -4.86 -5.89
N TYR A 94 2.79 -4.93 -4.56
CA TYR A 94 1.58 -5.38 -3.86
C TYR A 94 0.39 -4.47 -4.15
N HIS A 95 0.59 -3.15 -4.13
CA HIS A 95 -0.43 -2.15 -4.46
C HIS A 95 -1.00 -2.39 -5.87
N LEU A 96 -0.11 -2.60 -6.85
CA LEU A 96 -0.53 -2.86 -8.23
C LEU A 96 -1.27 -4.20 -8.35
N TRP A 97 -0.84 -5.20 -7.57
CA TRP A 97 -1.53 -6.49 -7.50
C TRP A 97 -2.95 -6.33 -6.94
N CYS A 98 -3.11 -5.49 -5.92
CA CYS A 98 -4.44 -5.14 -5.40
C CYS A 98 -5.30 -4.49 -6.48
N GLY A 99 -4.71 -3.63 -7.31
CA GLY A 99 -5.42 -3.05 -8.46
C GLY A 99 -5.89 -4.11 -9.44
N HIS A 100 -5.09 -5.15 -9.65
CA HIS A 100 -5.50 -6.29 -10.47
C HIS A 100 -6.73 -6.98 -9.88
N PHE A 101 -6.76 -7.20 -8.57
CA PHE A 101 -7.93 -7.79 -7.91
C PHE A 101 -9.17 -6.89 -7.99
N VAL A 102 -9.01 -5.58 -7.88
CA VAL A 102 -10.11 -4.63 -8.08
C VAL A 102 -10.73 -4.85 -9.46
N ARG A 103 -9.88 -5.00 -10.49
CA ARG A 103 -10.35 -5.27 -11.85
C ARG A 103 -11.07 -6.63 -11.93
N LEU A 104 -10.51 -7.67 -11.34
CA LEU A 104 -11.13 -9.01 -11.37
C LEU A 104 -12.50 -9.00 -10.72
N PHE A 105 -12.64 -8.35 -9.57
CA PHE A 105 -13.94 -8.23 -8.90
C PHE A 105 -14.93 -7.40 -9.72
N ARG A 106 -14.45 -6.32 -10.34
CA ARG A 106 -15.31 -5.49 -11.20
C ARG A 106 -15.88 -6.27 -12.38
N GLU A 107 -15.10 -7.20 -12.94
CA GLU A 107 -15.48 -8.01 -14.09
C GLU A 107 -16.06 -9.38 -13.70
N ASP A 108 -16.25 -9.62 -12.39
CA ASP A 108 -16.74 -10.90 -11.84
C ASP A 108 -15.90 -12.11 -12.26
N ARG A 109 -14.58 -11.91 -12.41
CA ARG A 109 -13.66 -12.98 -12.83
C ARG A 109 -12.73 -13.44 -11.72
N ASN A 110 -13.02 -13.10 -10.46
CA ASN A 110 -12.17 -13.49 -9.34
C ASN A 110 -12.19 -15.00 -9.12
N PRO A 111 -11.06 -15.71 -9.26
CA PRO A 111 -10.99 -17.16 -9.04
C PRO A 111 -10.70 -17.54 -7.59
N HIS A 112 -10.41 -16.55 -6.72
CA HIS A 112 -9.91 -16.82 -5.37
C HIS A 112 -11.03 -16.70 -4.33
N GLY A 113 -10.97 -17.56 -3.30
CA GLY A 113 -11.88 -17.49 -2.16
C GLY A 113 -11.43 -16.50 -1.10
N HIS A 114 -12.30 -16.28 -0.09
CA HIS A 114 -12.01 -15.34 0.99
C HIS A 114 -10.78 -15.72 1.81
N GLY A 115 -10.46 -17.00 1.93
CA GLY A 115 -9.26 -17.43 2.66
C GLY A 115 -7.97 -16.96 2.03
N PHE A 116 -7.90 -16.93 0.70
CA PHE A 116 -6.76 -16.39 -0.04
C PHE A 116 -6.52 -14.90 0.32
N PHE A 117 -7.58 -14.11 0.33
CA PHE A 117 -7.47 -12.68 0.64
C PHE A 117 -7.15 -12.40 2.11
N ARG A 118 -7.52 -13.29 3.03
CA ARG A 118 -7.09 -13.18 4.43
C ARG A 118 -5.58 -13.28 4.56
N TRP A 119 -4.94 -14.21 3.84
CA TRP A 119 -3.48 -14.31 3.83
C TRP A 119 -2.83 -13.07 3.22
N ILE A 120 -3.38 -12.55 2.13
CA ILE A 120 -2.89 -11.34 1.48
C ILE A 120 -2.98 -10.15 2.44
N ASN A 121 -4.03 -10.08 3.26
CA ASN A 121 -4.22 -9.01 4.23
C ASN A 121 -3.10 -8.95 5.29
N GLU A 122 -2.42 -10.06 5.55
CA GLU A 122 -1.34 -10.11 6.55
C GLU A 122 0.00 -9.59 6.00
N ALA A 123 0.23 -9.64 4.70
CA ALA A 123 1.52 -9.28 4.11
C ALA A 123 1.92 -7.82 4.35
N PRO A 124 1.03 -6.81 4.21
CA PRO A 124 1.41 -5.40 4.44
C PRO A 124 1.83 -5.12 5.87
N VAL A 125 1.30 -5.85 6.85
CA VAL A 125 1.67 -5.67 8.26
C VAL A 125 3.15 -5.97 8.45
N LEU A 126 3.64 -7.06 7.88
CA LEU A 126 5.05 -7.43 7.97
C LEU A 126 5.94 -6.40 7.28
N LEU A 127 5.52 -5.91 6.11
CA LEU A 127 6.25 -4.87 5.38
C LEU A 127 6.30 -3.56 6.17
N LEU A 128 5.19 -3.16 6.78
CA LEU A 128 5.13 -1.95 7.58
C LEU A 128 6.09 -2.02 8.77
N VAL A 129 6.07 -3.14 9.50
CA VAL A 129 6.95 -3.35 10.65
C VAL A 129 8.41 -3.24 10.22
N ALA A 130 8.79 -3.91 9.14
CA ALA A 130 10.15 -3.86 8.62
C ALA A 130 10.57 -2.46 8.19
N ILE A 131 9.71 -1.74 7.48
CA ILE A 131 9.99 -0.38 7.01
C ILE A 131 10.19 0.58 8.20
N ILE A 132 9.31 0.51 9.19
CA ILE A 132 9.41 1.39 10.37
C ILE A 132 10.67 1.08 11.17
N LEU A 133 11.00 -0.19 11.38
CA LEU A 133 12.21 -0.57 12.10
C LEU A 133 13.47 -0.07 11.41
N LEU A 134 13.53 -0.18 10.08
CA LEU A 134 14.67 0.33 9.32
C LEU A 134 14.77 1.84 9.39
N ALA A 135 13.64 2.55 9.33
CA ALA A 135 13.64 4.01 9.35
C ALA A 135 14.00 4.58 10.73
N VAL A 136 13.58 3.92 11.81
CA VAL A 136 13.80 4.40 13.18
C VAL A 136 15.14 3.94 13.73
N LEU A 137 15.45 2.65 13.61
CA LEU A 137 16.65 2.06 14.21
C LEU A 137 17.91 2.29 13.36
N ARG A 138 17.76 2.38 12.05
CA ARG A 138 18.87 2.58 11.11
C ARG A 138 20.05 1.64 11.41
N PRO A 139 19.86 0.30 11.39
CA PRO A 139 20.83 -0.64 11.92
C PRO A 139 22.15 -0.69 11.13
N PHE A 140 22.18 -0.20 9.89
CA PHE A 140 23.41 -0.14 9.08
C PHE A 140 23.38 1.03 8.07
#